data_6fe6000f1da7326b4ad32105587a1b20
#
_entry.id   6fe6000f1da7326b4ad32105587a1b20
#
_cell.length_a   1.000
_cell.length_b   1.000
_cell.length_c   1.000
_cell.angle_alpha   90.00
_cell.angle_beta   90.00
_cell.angle_gamma   90.00
#
_symmetry.space_group_name_H-M   'P 1'
#
loop_
_entity.id
_entity.type
_entity.pdbx_description
1 polymer ?
#
loop_
_entity_poly.entity_id
_entity_poly.type
_entity_poly.pdbx_seq_one_letter_code
_entity_poly.pdbx_strand_id
1 'polypeptide(L)'
;MGRKKSGLNAAYALKTPQDSIDLYRGWAATYDADFATANDYRYPALVAELFAARFDGNTPVLDVGAGTGLVGQGLAQFGVSQVDALDILPEMLAVAMAKGCYRTAIRADLTGPLAIADAAYGGITCAGTFTFGHVGAEAIDELIRIGASGALYVLGINAAVYESAGFKARFAQFNEMIRDFEILDTPVYGTGAPAELQKARSMVAVFRKR
;
A
#
# COMPACT_ATOMS: atom_id res chain seq x y z
N MET A 1 1.20 -32.72 12.44
CA MET A 1 1.71 -31.40 12.09
C MET A 1 0.51 -30.53 11.76
N GLY A 2 0.14 -29.61 12.65
CA GLY A 2 -1.04 -28.76 12.47
C GLY A 2 -0.82 -27.77 11.33
N ARG A 3 -1.73 -27.74 10.36
CA ARG A 3 -1.83 -26.66 9.37
C ARG A 3 -1.94 -25.33 10.14
N LYS A 4 -0.89 -24.50 10.13
CA LYS A 4 -0.98 -23.11 10.59
C LYS A 4 -2.15 -22.49 9.83
N LYS A 5 -3.08 -21.87 10.56
CA LYS A 5 -4.23 -21.16 9.99
C LYS A 5 -3.70 -20.03 9.11
N SER A 6 -3.48 -20.31 7.82
CA SER A 6 -3.34 -19.29 6.79
C SER A 6 -4.75 -18.82 6.48
N GLY A 7 -4.98 -17.53 6.51
CA GLY A 7 -6.29 -17.00 6.19
C GLY A 7 -6.53 -15.64 6.85
N LEU A 8 -7.61 -15.00 6.44
CA LEU A 8 -8.04 -13.68 6.87
C LEU A 8 -8.04 -13.48 8.39
N ASN A 9 -8.53 -14.48 9.15
CA ASN A 9 -8.56 -14.42 10.61
C ASN A 9 -7.15 -14.34 11.23
N ALA A 10 -6.13 -14.86 10.57
CA ALA A 10 -4.74 -14.73 11.01
C ALA A 10 -4.22 -13.30 10.75
N ALA A 11 -4.56 -12.70 9.60
CA ALA A 11 -4.15 -11.34 9.26
C ALA A 11 -4.78 -10.29 10.19
N TYR A 12 -6.03 -10.45 10.59
CA TYR A 12 -6.69 -9.55 11.56
C TYR A 12 -6.29 -9.79 13.03
N ALA A 13 -5.64 -10.92 13.33
CA ALA A 13 -5.19 -11.26 14.69
C ALA A 13 -3.75 -10.82 14.98
N LEU A 14 -3.07 -10.19 14.03
CA LEU A 14 -1.68 -9.72 14.16
C LEU A 14 -1.57 -8.64 15.24
N LYS A 15 -0.54 -8.77 16.09
CA LYS A 15 -0.30 -7.84 17.21
C LYS A 15 1.05 -7.14 17.11
N THR A 16 1.97 -7.75 16.39
CA THR A 16 3.34 -7.26 16.24
C THR A 16 3.77 -7.25 14.78
N PRO A 17 4.74 -6.40 14.38
CA PRO A 17 5.34 -6.45 13.05
C PRO A 17 5.94 -7.82 12.72
N GLN A 18 6.49 -8.54 13.71
CA GLN A 18 7.06 -9.86 13.50
C GLN A 18 6.00 -10.90 13.14
N ASP A 19 4.80 -10.83 13.78
CA ASP A 19 3.69 -11.73 13.44
C ASP A 19 3.28 -11.55 11.96
N SER A 20 3.27 -10.30 11.49
CA SER A 20 3.00 -9.97 10.09
C SER A 20 4.05 -10.59 9.16
N ILE A 21 5.33 -10.36 9.44
CA ILE A 21 6.44 -10.91 8.67
C ILE A 21 6.32 -12.43 8.53
N ASP A 22 6.08 -13.14 9.64
CA ASP A 22 6.01 -14.59 9.65
C ASP A 22 4.78 -15.15 8.91
N LEU A 23 3.64 -14.46 9.02
CA LEU A 23 2.42 -14.83 8.31
C LEU A 23 2.59 -14.64 6.80
N TYR A 24 2.94 -13.44 6.36
CA TYR A 24 3.01 -13.08 4.95
C TYR A 24 4.15 -13.78 4.22
N ARG A 25 5.28 -14.08 4.89
CA ARG A 25 6.35 -14.90 4.32
C ARG A 25 5.83 -16.27 3.88
N GLY A 26 5.07 -16.94 4.75
CA GLY A 26 4.50 -18.25 4.44
C GLY A 26 3.36 -18.23 3.43
N TRP A 27 2.84 -17.04 3.13
CA TRP A 27 1.63 -16.86 2.32
C TRP A 27 1.92 -16.31 0.92
N ALA A 28 3.13 -15.80 0.68
CA ALA A 28 3.48 -15.07 -0.54
C ALA A 28 3.11 -15.83 -1.83
N ALA A 29 3.39 -17.12 -1.90
CA ALA A 29 3.15 -17.92 -3.11
C ALA A 29 1.68 -18.13 -3.46
N THR A 30 0.78 -18.06 -2.48
CA THR A 30 -0.66 -18.36 -2.67
C THR A 30 -1.57 -17.20 -2.32
N TYR A 31 -1.01 -16.07 -1.88
CA TYR A 31 -1.74 -14.90 -1.42
C TYR A 31 -2.80 -14.41 -2.41
N ASP A 32 -2.45 -14.31 -3.69
CA ASP A 32 -3.34 -13.80 -4.72
C ASP A 32 -4.58 -14.70 -4.91
N ALA A 33 -4.40 -16.03 -4.85
CA ALA A 33 -5.49 -16.98 -5.00
C ALA A 33 -6.27 -17.18 -3.69
N ASP A 34 -5.55 -17.45 -2.60
CA ASP A 34 -6.14 -17.87 -1.31
C ASP A 34 -6.77 -16.69 -0.55
N PHE A 35 -6.28 -15.45 -0.80
CA PHE A 35 -6.80 -14.27 -0.14
C PHE A 35 -7.47 -13.30 -1.12
N ALA A 36 -6.75 -12.77 -2.10
CA ALA A 36 -7.26 -11.68 -2.91
C ALA A 36 -8.46 -12.12 -3.76
N THR A 37 -8.32 -13.22 -4.50
CA THR A 37 -9.41 -13.75 -5.35
C THR A 37 -10.53 -14.33 -4.51
N ALA A 38 -10.21 -15.15 -3.49
CA ALA A 38 -11.20 -15.83 -2.67
C ALA A 38 -12.09 -14.88 -1.86
N ASN A 39 -11.62 -13.66 -1.55
CA ASN A 39 -12.35 -12.67 -0.78
C ASN A 39 -12.81 -11.47 -1.60
N ASP A 40 -12.72 -11.49 -2.92
CA ASP A 40 -13.06 -10.34 -3.80
C ASP A 40 -12.36 -9.05 -3.32
N TYR A 41 -11.04 -9.13 -3.06
CA TYR A 41 -10.22 -8.03 -2.57
C TYR A 41 -9.95 -7.03 -3.69
N ARG A 42 -10.71 -5.95 -3.74
CA ARG A 42 -10.71 -4.94 -4.80
C ARG A 42 -9.78 -3.77 -4.55
N TYR A 43 -9.30 -3.65 -3.33
CA TYR A 43 -8.62 -2.46 -2.86
C TYR A 43 -7.34 -2.09 -3.65
N PRO A 44 -6.44 -3.02 -4.01
CA PRO A 44 -5.27 -2.68 -4.82
C PRO A 44 -5.64 -2.12 -6.20
N ALA A 45 -6.66 -2.69 -6.84
CA ALA A 45 -7.16 -2.21 -8.14
C ALA A 45 -7.75 -0.80 -8.03
N LEU A 46 -8.52 -0.53 -6.96
CA LEU A 46 -9.07 0.79 -6.68
C LEU A 46 -7.97 1.85 -6.47
N VAL A 47 -6.94 1.52 -5.70
CA VAL A 47 -5.79 2.43 -5.48
C VAL A 47 -5.08 2.72 -6.80
N ALA A 48 -4.87 1.71 -7.64
CA ALA A 48 -4.27 1.87 -8.96
C ALA A 48 -5.13 2.75 -9.89
N GLU A 49 -6.46 2.58 -9.88
CA GLU A 49 -7.41 3.40 -10.65
C GLU A 49 -7.38 4.85 -10.18
N LEU A 50 -7.46 5.10 -8.87
CA LEU A 50 -7.39 6.44 -8.29
C LEU A 50 -6.09 7.16 -8.63
N PHE A 51 -4.97 6.41 -8.64
CA PHE A 51 -3.68 6.95 -9.04
C PHE A 51 -3.66 7.28 -10.53
N ALA A 52 -4.01 6.32 -11.39
CA ALA A 52 -3.98 6.49 -12.84
C ALA A 52 -4.87 7.64 -13.33
N ALA A 53 -6.03 7.82 -12.72
CA ALA A 53 -6.96 8.92 -13.06
C ALA A 53 -6.39 10.32 -12.78
N ARG A 54 -5.34 10.44 -11.95
CA ARG A 54 -4.71 11.71 -11.56
C ARG A 54 -3.24 11.82 -11.98
N PHE A 55 -2.70 10.74 -12.57
CA PHE A 55 -1.30 10.67 -12.95
C PHE A 55 -1.01 11.53 -14.17
N ASP A 56 0.02 12.35 -14.09
CA ASP A 56 0.44 13.32 -15.11
C ASP A 56 1.73 12.92 -15.84
N GLY A 57 2.19 11.66 -15.64
CA GLY A 57 3.41 11.15 -16.27
C GLY A 57 4.68 11.37 -15.46
N ASN A 58 4.61 11.96 -14.27
CA ASN A 58 5.80 12.18 -13.43
C ASN A 58 6.29 10.85 -12.84
N THR A 59 7.41 10.36 -13.33
CA THR A 59 8.04 9.07 -12.97
C THR A 59 9.40 9.28 -12.32
N PRO A 60 9.96 8.27 -11.64
CA PRO A 60 9.37 6.95 -11.35
C PRO A 60 8.26 6.98 -10.30
N VAL A 61 7.47 5.90 -10.23
CA VAL A 61 6.44 5.69 -9.21
C VAL A 61 6.92 4.64 -8.21
N LEU A 62 6.63 4.82 -6.93
CA LEU A 62 6.90 3.84 -5.87
C LEU A 62 5.60 3.22 -5.37
N ASP A 63 5.52 1.90 -5.41
CA ASP A 63 4.47 1.12 -4.75
C ASP A 63 4.99 0.65 -3.39
N VAL A 64 4.42 1.21 -2.32
CA VAL A 64 4.87 1.06 -0.94
C VAL A 64 4.11 -0.06 -0.25
N GLY A 65 4.84 -1.06 0.27
CA GLY A 65 4.24 -2.29 0.75
C GLY A 65 3.61 -3.07 -0.40
N ALA A 66 4.37 -3.22 -1.49
CA ALA A 66 3.87 -3.77 -2.75
C ALA A 66 3.31 -5.20 -2.61
N GLY A 67 3.72 -5.94 -1.58
CA GLY A 67 3.30 -7.32 -1.38
C GLY A 67 3.59 -8.17 -2.62
N THR A 68 2.58 -8.91 -3.07
CA THR A 68 2.64 -9.70 -4.30
C THR A 68 2.52 -8.87 -5.58
N GLY A 69 2.34 -7.54 -5.50
CA GLY A 69 2.33 -6.65 -6.65
C GLY A 69 0.96 -6.42 -7.32
N LEU A 70 -0.13 -6.52 -6.58
CA LEU A 70 -1.47 -6.29 -7.12
C LEU A 70 -1.72 -4.84 -7.56
N VAL A 71 -1.13 -3.85 -6.85
CA VAL A 71 -1.21 -2.44 -7.25
C VAL A 71 -0.44 -2.22 -8.55
N GLY A 72 0.80 -2.71 -8.65
CA GLY A 72 1.59 -2.59 -9.88
C GLY A 72 0.93 -3.24 -11.10
N GLN A 73 0.25 -4.39 -10.93
CA GLN A 73 -0.56 -4.97 -12.01
C GLN A 73 -1.69 -4.02 -12.45
N GLY A 74 -2.38 -3.40 -11.50
CA GLY A 74 -3.42 -2.42 -11.81
C GLY A 74 -2.85 -1.20 -12.52
N LEU A 75 -1.73 -0.64 -12.04
CA LEU A 75 -1.05 0.48 -12.67
C LEU A 75 -0.64 0.19 -14.10
N ALA A 76 -0.09 -1.00 -14.37
CA ALA A 76 0.30 -1.43 -15.71
C ALA A 76 -0.89 -1.50 -16.67
N GLN A 77 -2.08 -1.93 -16.22
CA GLN A 77 -3.31 -1.95 -17.02
C GLN A 77 -3.74 -0.53 -17.45
N PHE A 78 -3.43 0.49 -16.67
CA PHE A 78 -3.67 1.89 -17.00
C PHE A 78 -2.50 2.58 -17.72
N GLY A 79 -1.45 1.81 -18.12
CA GLY A 79 -0.30 2.34 -18.84
C GLY A 79 0.71 3.10 -17.97
N VAL A 80 0.59 3.06 -16.64
CA VAL A 80 1.60 3.61 -15.74
C VAL A 80 2.80 2.68 -15.73
N SER A 81 3.93 3.17 -16.21
CA SER A 81 5.20 2.45 -16.31
C SER A 81 6.23 3.03 -15.32
N GLN A 82 7.42 2.41 -15.27
CA GLN A 82 8.51 2.80 -14.37
C GLN A 82 8.10 2.79 -12.88
N VAL A 83 7.44 1.71 -12.47
CA VAL A 83 7.02 1.49 -11.09
C VAL A 83 8.09 0.65 -10.38
N ASP A 84 8.51 1.07 -9.18
CA ASP A 84 9.36 0.31 -8.27
C ASP A 84 8.51 -0.29 -7.16
N ALA A 85 8.82 -1.53 -6.76
CA ALA A 85 8.18 -2.21 -5.64
C ALA A 85 9.01 -2.06 -4.37
N LEU A 86 8.42 -1.57 -3.27
CA LEU A 86 9.05 -1.56 -1.95
C LEU A 86 8.26 -2.45 -1.00
N ASP A 87 8.95 -3.40 -0.36
CA ASP A 87 8.37 -4.25 0.68
C ASP A 87 9.47 -4.73 1.66
N ILE A 88 9.09 -5.08 2.86
CA ILE A 88 10.00 -5.65 3.86
C ILE A 88 10.34 -7.12 3.56
N LEU A 89 9.45 -7.83 2.87
CA LEU A 89 9.55 -9.27 2.60
C LEU A 89 10.09 -9.56 1.20
N PRO A 90 11.30 -10.13 1.10
CA PRO A 90 11.86 -10.52 -0.19
C PRO A 90 11.03 -11.59 -0.91
N GLU A 91 10.31 -12.44 -0.18
CA GLU A 91 9.42 -13.45 -0.76
C GLU A 91 8.23 -12.81 -1.49
N MET A 92 7.66 -11.73 -0.95
CA MET A 92 6.62 -10.93 -1.60
C MET A 92 7.17 -10.23 -2.84
N LEU A 93 8.31 -9.57 -2.72
CA LEU A 93 8.97 -8.89 -3.83
C LEU A 93 9.30 -9.85 -4.99
N ALA A 94 9.70 -11.08 -4.68
CA ALA A 94 9.95 -12.09 -5.72
C ALA A 94 8.69 -12.41 -6.54
N VAL A 95 7.53 -12.53 -5.88
CA VAL A 95 6.23 -12.71 -6.56
C VAL A 95 5.85 -11.47 -7.37
N ALA A 96 6.01 -10.29 -6.79
CA ALA A 96 5.72 -9.02 -7.47
C ALA A 96 6.55 -8.85 -8.76
N MET A 97 7.87 -9.09 -8.68
CA MET A 97 8.77 -8.98 -9.83
C MET A 97 8.46 -10.00 -10.93
N ALA A 98 8.03 -11.22 -10.56
CA ALA A 98 7.63 -12.25 -11.52
C ALA A 98 6.43 -11.84 -12.40
N LYS A 99 5.63 -10.86 -11.98
CA LYS A 99 4.51 -10.31 -12.76
C LYS A 99 4.95 -9.38 -13.90
N GLY A 100 6.22 -8.94 -13.93
CA GLY A 100 6.77 -8.13 -15.02
C GLY A 100 6.24 -6.69 -15.08
N CYS A 101 5.58 -6.20 -14.07
CA CYS A 101 5.02 -4.85 -14.01
C CYS A 101 5.87 -3.84 -13.19
N TYR A 102 6.96 -4.30 -12.58
CA TYR A 102 7.88 -3.45 -11.82
C TYR A 102 9.24 -3.35 -12.48
N ARG A 103 9.87 -2.19 -12.32
CA ARG A 103 11.22 -1.88 -12.80
C ARG A 103 12.28 -2.49 -11.88
N THR A 104 12.09 -2.34 -10.56
CA THR A 104 13.03 -2.84 -9.54
C THR A 104 12.29 -3.18 -8.24
N ALA A 105 12.93 -4.01 -7.41
CA ALA A 105 12.48 -4.37 -6.08
C ALA A 105 13.40 -3.73 -5.04
N ILE A 106 12.82 -3.06 -4.05
CA ILE A 106 13.52 -2.39 -2.94
C ILE A 106 13.08 -3.07 -1.64
N ARG A 107 13.99 -3.82 -1.03
CA ARG A 107 13.73 -4.35 0.30
C ARG A 107 14.01 -3.28 1.35
N ALA A 108 12.98 -2.80 2.05
CA ALA A 108 13.14 -1.80 3.09
C ALA A 108 12.04 -1.92 4.15
N ASP A 109 12.35 -1.46 5.36
CA ASP A 109 11.42 -1.33 6.48
C ASP A 109 10.97 0.14 6.57
N LEU A 110 9.66 0.36 6.44
CA LEU A 110 9.04 1.69 6.52
C LEU A 110 8.99 2.27 7.93
N THR A 111 9.33 1.51 8.94
CA THR A 111 9.41 2.01 10.33
C THR A 111 10.71 2.76 10.62
N GLY A 112 11.62 2.82 9.65
CA GLY A 112 12.90 3.51 9.72
C GLY A 112 13.21 4.35 8.48
N PRO A 113 14.38 5.02 8.47
CA PRO A 113 14.83 5.81 7.32
C PRO A 113 15.03 4.92 6.08
N LEU A 114 14.56 5.39 4.93
CA LEU A 114 14.74 4.71 3.66
C LEU A 114 16.06 5.12 3.01
N ALA A 115 16.83 4.14 2.51
CA ALA A 115 18.04 4.38 1.71
C ALA A 115 17.67 4.83 0.28
N ILE A 116 16.80 5.83 0.18
CA ILE A 116 16.29 6.44 -1.05
C ILE A 116 16.59 7.93 -0.97
N ALA A 117 17.07 8.51 -2.06
CA ALA A 117 17.37 9.94 -2.13
C ALA A 117 16.11 10.79 -1.96
N ASP A 118 16.29 12.03 -1.49
CA ASP A 118 15.23 13.03 -1.47
C ASP A 118 14.70 13.28 -2.89
N ALA A 119 13.39 13.51 -3.01
CA ALA A 119 12.74 13.86 -4.27
C ALA A 119 12.98 12.85 -5.42
N ALA A 120 13.12 11.55 -5.10
CA ALA A 120 13.41 10.50 -6.07
C ALA A 120 12.19 10.04 -6.89
N TYR A 121 10.97 10.23 -6.38
CA TYR A 121 9.75 9.68 -6.98
C TYR A 121 8.74 10.76 -7.37
N GLY A 122 8.20 10.65 -8.59
CA GLY A 122 7.12 11.50 -9.09
C GLY A 122 5.72 11.03 -8.69
N GLY A 123 5.60 9.80 -8.15
CA GLY A 123 4.36 9.26 -7.63
C GLY A 123 4.59 8.21 -6.55
N ILE A 124 3.69 8.11 -5.59
CA ILE A 124 3.76 7.15 -4.49
C ILE A 124 2.37 6.55 -4.25
N THR A 125 2.28 5.23 -4.28
CA THR A 125 1.07 4.47 -3.97
C THR A 125 1.26 3.58 -2.76
N CYS A 126 0.18 3.26 -2.06
CA CYS A 126 0.19 2.30 -0.97
C CYS A 126 -1.20 1.68 -0.80
N ALA A 127 -1.31 0.36 -0.78
CA ALA A 127 -2.54 -0.37 -0.48
C ALA A 127 -2.31 -1.47 0.54
N GLY A 128 -2.92 -1.35 1.73
CA GLY A 128 -2.92 -2.39 2.76
C GLY A 128 -1.75 -2.40 3.74
N THR A 129 -0.80 -1.45 3.65
CA THR A 129 0.34 -1.35 4.57
C THR A 129 -0.02 -0.60 5.86
N PHE A 130 -0.79 0.49 5.75
CA PHE A 130 -1.21 1.30 6.90
C PHE A 130 -2.44 0.69 7.58
N THR A 131 -2.19 -0.30 8.44
CA THR A 131 -3.21 -1.06 9.17
C THR A 131 -2.71 -1.44 10.57
N PHE A 132 -3.53 -2.18 11.33
CA PHE A 132 -3.21 -2.58 12.69
C PHE A 132 -1.87 -3.31 12.81
N GLY A 133 -1.01 -2.86 13.75
CA GLY A 133 0.23 -3.55 14.10
C GLY A 133 1.33 -3.53 13.03
N HIS A 134 1.18 -2.74 11.97
CA HIS A 134 2.16 -2.65 10.90
C HIS A 134 2.96 -1.34 10.98
N VAL A 135 2.66 -0.38 10.11
CA VAL A 135 3.39 0.88 9.94
C VAL A 135 2.54 2.03 10.42
N GLY A 136 3.09 2.90 11.25
CA GLY A 136 2.40 4.05 11.82
C GLY A 136 2.44 5.29 10.92
N ALA A 137 1.83 6.38 11.41
CA ALA A 137 1.72 7.64 10.68
C ALA A 137 3.08 8.36 10.47
N GLU A 138 4.09 8.03 11.27
CA GLU A 138 5.47 8.56 11.15
C GLU A 138 6.12 8.22 9.81
N ALA A 139 5.74 7.10 9.18
CA ALA A 139 6.25 6.73 7.86
C ALA A 139 5.89 7.76 6.76
N ILE A 140 4.86 8.57 6.96
CA ILE A 140 4.49 9.63 6.02
C ILE A 140 5.62 10.64 5.82
N ASP A 141 6.46 10.88 6.83
CA ASP A 141 7.60 11.80 6.74
C ASP A 141 8.59 11.36 5.68
N GLU A 142 8.95 10.08 5.72
CA GLU A 142 9.86 9.50 4.72
C GLU A 142 9.24 9.50 3.33
N LEU A 143 7.95 9.18 3.21
CA LEU A 143 7.26 9.24 1.92
C LEU A 143 7.23 10.67 1.37
N ILE A 144 7.00 11.69 2.20
CA ILE A 144 7.08 13.10 1.79
C ILE A 144 8.52 13.47 1.38
N ARG A 145 9.54 13.01 2.11
CA ARG A 145 10.94 13.28 1.80
C ARG A 145 11.32 12.76 0.42
N ILE A 146 11.01 11.49 0.13
CA ILE A 146 11.41 10.82 -1.12
C ILE A 146 10.59 11.23 -2.34
N GLY A 147 9.43 11.85 -2.17
CA GLY A 147 8.63 12.38 -3.28
C GLY A 147 9.19 13.69 -3.81
N ALA A 148 9.22 13.84 -5.13
CA ALA A 148 9.60 15.08 -5.81
C ALA A 148 8.52 16.17 -5.64
N SER A 149 8.85 17.42 -5.95
CA SER A 149 7.84 18.48 -6.08
C SER A 149 6.84 18.08 -7.18
N GLY A 150 5.55 18.24 -6.93
CA GLY A 150 4.47 17.79 -7.79
C GLY A 150 4.12 16.31 -7.66
N ALA A 151 4.88 15.50 -6.94
CA ALA A 151 4.61 14.07 -6.79
C ALA A 151 3.18 13.79 -6.33
N LEU A 152 2.52 12.84 -6.99
CA LEU A 152 1.19 12.37 -6.67
C LEU A 152 1.25 11.27 -5.61
N TYR A 153 0.45 11.40 -4.57
CA TYR A 153 0.29 10.38 -3.52
C TYR A 153 -1.13 9.82 -3.53
N VAL A 154 -1.24 8.49 -3.47
CA VAL A 154 -2.49 7.76 -3.24
C VAL A 154 -2.22 6.72 -2.17
N LEU A 155 -2.51 7.06 -0.94
CA LEU A 155 -2.13 6.28 0.24
C LEU A 155 -3.36 5.74 0.94
N GLY A 156 -3.49 4.44 0.92
CA GLY A 156 -4.59 3.73 1.55
C GLY A 156 -4.32 3.39 3.01
N ILE A 157 -5.22 3.82 3.89
CA ILE A 157 -5.13 3.66 5.34
C ILE A 157 -6.39 2.96 5.83
N ASN A 158 -6.25 1.91 6.63
CA ASN A 158 -7.42 1.25 7.24
C ASN A 158 -8.24 2.28 8.05
N ALA A 159 -9.54 2.37 7.78
CA ALA A 159 -10.40 3.39 8.38
C ALA A 159 -10.41 3.36 9.92
N ALA A 160 -10.28 2.16 10.51
CA ALA A 160 -10.28 2.01 11.96
C ALA A 160 -9.01 2.57 12.66
N VAL A 161 -7.89 2.73 11.92
CA VAL A 161 -6.65 3.31 12.48
C VAL A 161 -6.38 4.74 12.00
N TYR A 162 -7.15 5.27 11.05
CA TYR A 162 -6.90 6.58 10.45
C TYR A 162 -6.80 7.72 11.49
N GLU A 163 -7.71 7.76 12.46
CA GLU A 163 -7.65 8.74 13.55
C GLU A 163 -6.83 8.23 14.74
N SER A 164 -7.07 6.99 15.16
CA SER A 164 -6.50 6.43 16.38
C SER A 164 -4.98 6.22 16.33
N ALA A 165 -4.40 5.96 15.15
CA ALA A 165 -2.96 5.86 14.94
C ALA A 165 -2.33 7.17 14.42
N GLY A 166 -3.05 8.30 14.49
CA GLY A 166 -2.50 9.64 14.28
C GLY A 166 -2.35 10.08 12.81
N PHE A 167 -2.83 9.33 11.81
CA PHE A 167 -2.69 9.71 10.39
C PHE A 167 -3.34 11.05 10.07
N LYS A 168 -4.57 11.29 10.57
CA LYS A 168 -5.26 12.56 10.39
C LYS A 168 -4.45 13.76 10.91
N ALA A 169 -3.90 13.63 12.12
CA ALA A 169 -3.07 14.65 12.72
C ALA A 169 -1.75 14.84 11.96
N ARG A 170 -1.17 13.76 11.44
CA ARG A 170 0.06 13.82 10.67
C ARG A 170 -0.13 14.55 9.35
N PHE A 171 -1.18 14.27 8.58
CA PHE A 171 -1.48 15.03 7.37
C PHE A 171 -1.71 16.51 7.62
N ALA A 172 -2.35 16.87 8.74
CA ALA A 172 -2.54 18.27 9.12
C ALA A 172 -1.21 19.03 9.33
N GLN A 173 -0.15 18.36 9.78
CA GLN A 173 1.18 18.95 9.94
C GLN A 173 1.86 19.25 8.59
N PHE A 174 1.47 18.55 7.53
CA PHE A 174 2.02 18.77 6.18
C PHE A 174 1.22 19.75 5.32
N ASN A 175 0.22 20.44 5.86
CA ASN A 175 -0.67 21.33 5.10
C ASN A 175 0.06 22.34 4.22
N GLU A 176 1.19 22.90 4.70
CA GLU A 176 2.03 23.84 3.93
C GLU A 176 2.87 23.13 2.83
N MET A 177 3.12 21.82 2.97
CA MET A 177 3.96 21.04 2.06
C MET A 177 3.19 20.27 1.01
N ILE A 178 1.86 20.15 1.17
CA ILE A 178 0.99 19.42 0.25
C ILE A 178 -0.10 20.32 -0.32
N ARG A 179 -0.72 19.90 -1.42
CA ARG A 179 -1.86 20.57 -2.05
C ARG A 179 -2.86 19.54 -2.57
N ASP A 180 -4.05 19.98 -2.88
CA ASP A 180 -5.13 19.18 -3.45
C ASP A 180 -5.45 17.94 -2.56
N PHE A 181 -5.42 18.13 -1.22
CA PHE A 181 -5.60 17.06 -0.27
C PHE A 181 -7.07 16.62 -0.19
N GLU A 182 -7.31 15.35 -0.46
CA GLU A 182 -8.62 14.69 -0.35
C GLU A 182 -8.50 13.44 0.53
N ILE A 183 -9.58 13.12 1.24
CA ILE A 183 -9.77 11.82 1.88
C ILE A 183 -10.99 11.16 1.28
N LEU A 184 -10.80 9.98 0.69
CA LEU A 184 -11.85 9.17 0.09
C LEU A 184 -12.15 7.97 0.97
N ASP A 185 -13.39 7.85 1.46
CA ASP A 185 -13.85 6.65 2.16
C ASP A 185 -14.25 5.59 1.13
N THR A 186 -13.52 4.48 1.10
CA THR A 186 -13.63 3.46 0.06
C THR A 186 -13.85 2.06 0.61
N PRO A 187 -14.58 1.18 -0.10
CA PRO A 187 -14.66 -0.23 0.25
C PRO A 187 -13.32 -0.93 0.00
N VAL A 188 -13.00 -1.91 0.83
CA VAL A 188 -11.80 -2.76 0.68
C VAL A 188 -12.10 -3.99 -0.17
N TYR A 189 -13.30 -4.53 -0.04
CA TYR A 189 -13.77 -5.75 -0.72
C TYR A 189 -14.97 -5.46 -1.61
N GLY A 190 -15.15 -6.27 -2.65
CA GLY A 190 -16.30 -6.21 -3.53
C GLY A 190 -17.53 -6.94 -2.96
N THR A 191 -18.60 -6.93 -3.73
CA THR A 191 -19.90 -7.55 -3.35
C THR A 191 -19.86 -9.07 -3.32
N GLY A 192 -18.84 -9.69 -3.91
CA GLY A 192 -18.59 -11.15 -3.86
C GLY A 192 -17.96 -11.61 -2.55
N ALA A 193 -17.45 -10.69 -1.73
CA ALA A 193 -16.84 -11.02 -0.45
C ALA A 193 -17.90 -11.46 0.59
N PRO A 194 -17.52 -12.24 1.63
CA PRO A 194 -18.36 -12.47 2.80
C PRO A 194 -18.89 -11.16 3.40
N ALA A 195 -20.16 -11.17 3.87
CA ALA A 195 -20.86 -9.97 4.34
C ALA A 195 -20.13 -9.19 5.46
N GLU A 196 -19.34 -9.89 6.28
CA GLU A 196 -18.53 -9.27 7.33
C GLU A 196 -17.39 -8.44 6.73
N LEU A 197 -16.78 -8.92 5.64
CA LEU A 197 -15.69 -8.24 4.94
C LEU A 197 -16.17 -7.02 4.14
N GLN A 198 -17.38 -7.07 3.60
CA GLN A 198 -17.96 -5.95 2.86
C GLN A 198 -18.08 -4.67 3.71
N LYS A 199 -18.03 -4.80 5.05
CA LYS A 199 -18.03 -3.66 5.99
C LYS A 199 -16.66 -2.99 6.14
N ALA A 200 -15.59 -3.63 5.67
CA ALA A 200 -14.25 -3.09 5.79
C ALA A 200 -14.08 -1.86 4.90
N ARG A 201 -13.60 -0.78 5.51
CA ARG A 201 -13.39 0.52 4.85
C ARG A 201 -11.94 0.96 4.95
N SER A 202 -11.54 1.73 3.98
CA SER A 202 -10.25 2.41 3.96
C SER A 202 -10.43 3.90 3.66
N MET A 203 -9.63 4.71 4.35
CA MET A 203 -9.47 6.14 4.07
C MET A 203 -8.30 6.29 3.11
N VAL A 204 -8.58 6.64 1.86
CA VAL A 204 -7.52 6.86 0.86
C VAL A 204 -7.17 8.34 0.85
N ALA A 205 -5.95 8.67 1.28
CA ALA A 205 -5.41 10.02 1.19
C ALA A 205 -4.86 10.24 -0.22
N VAL A 206 -5.37 11.26 -0.91
CA VAL A 206 -4.92 11.68 -2.23
C VAL A 206 -4.44 13.12 -2.15
N PHE A 207 -3.22 13.39 -2.61
CA PHE A 207 -2.63 14.74 -2.59
C PHE A 207 -1.41 14.84 -3.50
N ARG A 208 -0.92 16.07 -3.68
CA ARG A 208 0.37 16.34 -4.31
C ARG A 208 1.32 17.07 -3.37
N LYS A 209 2.61 16.75 -3.45
CA LYS A 209 3.66 17.55 -2.81
C LYS A 209 3.79 18.91 -3.53
N ARG A 210 4.00 19.98 -2.78
CA ARG A 210 4.29 21.33 -3.32
C ARG A 210 5.70 21.44 -3.88
#